data_c35044eeff10dddee5aec7f300739587
#
_entry.id   c35044eeff10dddee5aec7f300739587
#
_cell.length_a   1.000
_cell.length_b   1.000
_cell.length_c   1.000
_cell.angle_alpha   90.00
_cell.angle_beta   90.00
_cell.angle_gamma   90.00
#
_symmetry.space_group_name_H-M   'P 1'
#
loop_
_entity.id
_entity.type
_entity.pdbx_description
1 polymer ?
#
loop_
_entity_poly.entity_id
_entity_poly.type
_entity_poly.pdbx_seq_one_letter_code
_entity_poly.pdbx_strand_id
1 'polypeptide(L)'
;MKRHSGTGRRAVVLGAGGFLGAAWTLGALSAVQQTTGFDVTEADLIVGTSAGSVLAMMLRAGLTVEQLCDAQLASDTPAAPSVSTRAGTDIPDAPLTLPDFNAEADWRLPRPGVGSLPLLLHALRNPFRVAPAALCSALVPRGRRRLTSIGTLIDGLHNGPGWPDGTHIVATDYWTGERAVFGRTDSPRVAPSRAVMASCAVPGWYEPVEVAQVPYIDGAVYSPCSVDLVEEAGCDEVYVLAPMASLEPDRPTTAFGRLERAWRRIATSRTLAEVERVRATGARVHVLTPDADDLTVMGANMMDIQRRADVLLTAREGMVRRLGIPAAQRSGSVHEFAGRREGDLVDRGVDRRVDRRVEVGTGAEAEDRPTLTPAA
;
A
#
# COMPACT_ATOMS: atom_id res chain seq x y z
N MET A 1 -16.63 27.28 -2.57
CA MET A 1 -16.96 26.13 -1.70
C MET A 1 -18.44 25.80 -1.87
N LYS A 2 -18.75 24.89 -2.77
CA LYS A 2 -20.16 24.43 -2.99
C LYS A 2 -20.48 23.39 -1.92
N ARG A 3 -21.30 23.71 -0.95
CA ARG A 3 -21.86 22.74 -0.01
C ARG A 3 -22.86 21.87 -0.77
N HIS A 4 -22.55 20.60 -0.93
CA HIS A 4 -23.53 19.58 -1.32
C HIS A 4 -24.44 19.34 -0.12
N SER A 5 -25.68 19.77 -0.26
CA SER A 5 -26.74 19.56 0.74
C SER A 5 -27.16 18.09 0.72
N GLY A 6 -26.75 17.29 1.71
CA GLY A 6 -27.37 15.99 1.96
C GLY A 6 -26.46 14.77 2.10
N THR A 7 -25.21 14.81 1.65
CA THR A 7 -24.22 13.73 1.87
C THR A 7 -23.13 14.24 2.80
N GLY A 8 -22.84 13.49 3.88
CA GLY A 8 -21.75 13.79 4.79
C GLY A 8 -20.39 13.89 4.08
N ARG A 9 -19.38 14.51 4.71
CA ARG A 9 -18.04 14.64 4.14
C ARG A 9 -17.38 13.26 3.97
N ARG A 10 -16.74 13.05 2.83
CA ARG A 10 -16.12 11.77 2.48
C ARG A 10 -14.63 11.90 2.24
N ALA A 11 -13.87 10.92 2.75
CA ALA A 11 -12.45 10.81 2.47
C ALA A 11 -12.10 9.48 1.80
N VAL A 12 -11.06 9.51 0.98
CA VAL A 12 -10.45 8.33 0.36
C VAL A 12 -8.97 8.29 0.73
N VAL A 13 -8.53 7.18 1.30
CA VAL A 13 -7.13 6.94 1.65
C VAL A 13 -6.57 5.87 0.73
N LEU A 14 -5.59 6.25 -0.09
CA LEU A 14 -4.94 5.40 -1.08
C LEU A 14 -3.55 5.00 -0.57
N GLY A 15 -3.43 3.76 -0.15
CA GLY A 15 -2.21 3.21 0.43
C GLY A 15 -1.09 2.93 -0.57
N ALA A 16 0.10 2.72 -0.03
CA ALA A 16 1.26 2.25 -0.77
C ALA A 16 1.08 0.81 -1.25
N GLY A 17 1.73 0.45 -2.36
CA GLY A 17 1.65 -0.92 -2.88
C GLY A 17 2.37 -1.17 -4.19
N GLY A 18 3.20 -0.25 -4.67
CA GLY A 18 3.88 -0.38 -5.97
C GLY A 18 2.89 -0.50 -7.13
N PHE A 19 3.33 -1.09 -8.24
CA PHE A 19 2.48 -1.26 -9.44
C PHE A 19 1.27 -2.14 -9.19
N LEU A 20 1.48 -3.30 -8.57
CA LEU A 20 0.38 -4.25 -8.34
C LEU A 20 -0.60 -3.73 -7.30
N GLY A 21 -0.11 -2.97 -6.30
CA GLY A 21 -0.98 -2.28 -5.36
C GLY A 21 -1.82 -1.19 -6.02
N ALA A 22 -1.27 -0.44 -7.00
CA ALA A 22 -2.04 0.52 -7.77
C ALA A 22 -3.13 -0.17 -8.62
N ALA A 23 -2.77 -1.25 -9.33
CA ALA A 23 -3.73 -2.03 -10.13
C ALA A 23 -4.85 -2.60 -9.24
N TRP A 24 -4.50 -3.19 -8.11
CA TRP A 24 -5.46 -3.67 -7.11
C TRP A 24 -6.37 -2.54 -6.60
N THR A 25 -5.78 -1.39 -6.28
CA THR A 25 -6.53 -0.21 -5.81
C THR A 25 -7.54 0.27 -6.84
N LEU A 26 -7.17 0.31 -8.12
CA LEU A 26 -8.10 0.68 -9.21
C LEU A 26 -9.24 -0.32 -9.34
N GLY A 27 -8.97 -1.62 -9.30
CA GLY A 27 -10.02 -2.65 -9.31
C GLY A 27 -10.97 -2.49 -8.12
N ALA A 28 -10.44 -2.26 -6.92
CA ALA A 28 -11.24 -2.05 -5.73
C ALA A 28 -12.05 -0.74 -5.78
N LEU A 29 -11.48 0.37 -6.28
CA LEU A 29 -12.20 1.64 -6.48
C LEU A 29 -13.35 1.49 -7.49
N SER A 30 -13.10 0.80 -8.60
CA SER A 30 -14.15 0.49 -9.59
C SER A 30 -15.33 -0.26 -8.95
N ALA A 31 -15.04 -1.26 -8.10
CA ALA A 31 -16.07 -1.98 -7.37
C ALA A 31 -16.82 -1.09 -6.37
N VAL A 32 -16.11 -0.21 -5.65
CA VAL A 32 -16.75 0.76 -4.73
C VAL A 32 -17.71 1.66 -5.50
N GLN A 33 -17.29 2.25 -6.61
CA GLN A 33 -18.17 3.10 -7.42
C GLN A 33 -19.39 2.33 -7.94
N GLN A 34 -19.18 1.11 -8.44
CA GLN A 34 -20.26 0.27 -8.96
C GLN A 34 -21.29 -0.11 -7.90
N THR A 35 -20.84 -0.40 -6.67
CA THR A 35 -21.73 -0.94 -5.63
C THR A 35 -22.35 0.12 -4.73
N THR A 36 -21.68 1.28 -4.58
CA THR A 36 -22.14 2.35 -3.68
C THR A 36 -22.67 3.56 -4.43
N GLY A 37 -22.36 3.71 -5.72
CA GLY A 37 -22.63 4.92 -6.50
C GLY A 37 -21.74 6.11 -6.10
N PHE A 38 -20.76 5.93 -5.21
CA PHE A 38 -19.87 7.00 -4.78
C PHE A 38 -18.77 7.26 -5.82
N ASP A 39 -18.79 8.42 -6.45
CA ASP A 39 -17.69 8.89 -7.31
C ASP A 39 -16.52 9.36 -6.43
N VAL A 40 -15.45 8.57 -6.41
CA VAL A 40 -14.28 8.85 -5.56
C VAL A 40 -13.54 10.12 -5.96
N THR A 41 -13.74 10.64 -7.19
CA THR A 41 -13.17 11.92 -7.62
C THR A 41 -13.80 13.11 -6.89
N GLU A 42 -15.01 12.93 -6.33
CA GLU A 42 -15.76 13.91 -5.56
C GLU A 42 -15.46 13.87 -4.04
N ALA A 43 -14.51 13.03 -3.61
CA ALA A 43 -14.12 12.99 -2.20
C ALA A 43 -13.63 14.36 -1.71
N ASP A 44 -14.06 14.77 -0.50
CA ASP A 44 -13.61 16.03 0.13
C ASP A 44 -12.13 16.01 0.45
N LEU A 45 -11.60 14.81 0.78
CA LEU A 45 -10.17 14.60 1.05
C LEU A 45 -9.69 13.31 0.39
N ILE A 46 -8.58 13.39 -0.33
CA ILE A 46 -7.82 12.22 -0.79
C ILE A 46 -6.43 12.25 -0.13
N VAL A 47 -6.09 11.18 0.58
CA VAL A 47 -4.75 10.97 1.14
C VAL A 47 -4.05 9.91 0.30
N GLY A 48 -2.86 10.20 -0.24
CA GLY A 48 -2.11 9.28 -1.07
C GLY A 48 -0.71 9.00 -0.53
N THR A 49 -0.31 7.73 -0.52
CA THR A 49 1.03 7.29 -0.13
C THR A 49 1.63 6.43 -1.26
N SER A 50 2.85 6.74 -1.70
CA SER A 50 3.57 5.98 -2.75
C SER A 50 2.70 5.85 -4.02
N ALA A 51 2.45 4.62 -4.51
CA ALA A 51 1.57 4.39 -5.65
C ALA A 51 0.19 5.05 -5.49
N GLY A 52 -0.35 5.09 -4.27
CA GLY A 52 -1.59 5.80 -3.95
C GLY A 52 -1.48 7.32 -4.15
N SER A 53 -0.29 7.91 -4.01
CA SER A 53 -0.07 9.34 -4.29
C SER A 53 -0.18 9.66 -5.79
N VAL A 54 0.29 8.76 -6.64
CA VAL A 54 0.13 8.89 -8.11
C VAL A 54 -1.35 8.85 -8.47
N LEU A 55 -2.09 7.84 -7.97
CA LEU A 55 -3.53 7.71 -8.20
C LEU A 55 -4.31 8.92 -7.68
N ALA A 56 -3.97 9.44 -6.49
CA ALA A 56 -4.60 10.63 -5.91
C ALA A 56 -4.48 11.82 -6.86
N MET A 57 -3.30 12.06 -7.42
CA MET A 57 -3.08 13.17 -8.34
C MET A 57 -3.77 12.97 -9.69
N MET A 58 -3.80 11.74 -10.21
CA MET A 58 -4.54 11.41 -11.43
C MET A 58 -6.05 11.66 -11.26
N LEU A 59 -6.64 11.22 -10.14
CA LEU A 59 -8.06 11.47 -9.83
C LEU A 59 -8.34 12.97 -9.68
N ARG A 60 -7.43 13.74 -9.04
CA ARG A 60 -7.57 15.20 -8.89
C ARG A 60 -7.33 15.98 -10.19
N ALA A 61 -6.63 15.40 -11.15
CA ALA A 61 -6.55 15.92 -12.51
C ALA A 61 -7.85 15.71 -13.31
N GLY A 62 -8.86 15.05 -12.74
CA GLY A 62 -10.16 14.80 -13.37
C GLY A 62 -10.23 13.50 -14.16
N LEU A 63 -9.24 12.61 -14.03
CA LEU A 63 -9.34 11.27 -14.61
C LEU A 63 -10.32 10.42 -13.80
N THR A 64 -11.16 9.66 -14.50
CA THR A 64 -12.08 8.73 -13.84
C THR A 64 -11.40 7.41 -13.53
N VAL A 65 -11.94 6.67 -12.55
CA VAL A 65 -11.44 5.33 -12.23
C VAL A 65 -11.52 4.39 -13.44
N GLU A 66 -12.58 4.51 -14.26
CA GLU A 66 -12.73 3.71 -15.48
C GLU A 66 -11.63 3.99 -16.49
N GLN A 67 -11.34 5.28 -16.76
CA GLN A 67 -10.22 5.66 -17.64
C GLN A 67 -8.88 5.11 -17.15
N LEU A 68 -8.65 5.14 -15.84
CA LEU A 68 -7.43 4.59 -15.25
C LEU A 68 -7.39 3.06 -15.33
N CYS A 69 -8.52 2.36 -15.17
CA CYS A 69 -8.62 0.92 -15.37
C CYS A 69 -8.33 0.54 -16.83
N ASP A 70 -8.95 1.24 -17.78
CA ASP A 70 -8.78 1.00 -19.22
C ASP A 70 -7.32 1.21 -19.63
N ALA A 71 -6.68 2.27 -19.12
CA ALA A 71 -5.26 2.53 -19.34
C ALA A 71 -4.36 1.39 -18.81
N GLN A 72 -4.69 0.78 -17.67
CA GLN A 72 -3.95 -0.36 -17.14
C GLN A 72 -4.15 -1.64 -17.99
N LEU A 73 -5.33 -1.83 -18.55
CA LEU A 73 -5.65 -2.99 -19.39
C LEU A 73 -5.12 -2.85 -20.82
N ALA A 74 -5.05 -1.62 -21.37
CA ALA A 74 -4.62 -1.34 -22.74
C ALA A 74 -3.08 -1.35 -22.94
N SER A 75 -2.30 -1.57 -21.92
CA SER A 75 -0.84 -1.31 -21.91
C SER A 75 0.04 -2.14 -22.85
N ASP A 76 -0.52 -3.10 -23.59
CA ASP A 76 0.21 -3.87 -24.60
C ASP A 76 0.06 -3.31 -26.01
N THR A 77 -0.67 -2.19 -26.18
CA THR A 77 -0.90 -1.55 -27.49
C THR A 77 -0.18 -0.19 -27.55
N PRO A 78 0.63 0.10 -28.59
CA PRO A 78 1.42 1.33 -28.69
C PRO A 78 0.60 2.62 -28.87
N ALA A 79 -0.69 2.55 -29.00
CA ALA A 79 -1.59 3.69 -29.18
C ALA A 79 -2.55 3.77 -27.98
N ALA A 80 -2.12 4.42 -26.89
CA ALA A 80 -3.07 4.85 -25.87
C ALA A 80 -3.96 5.94 -26.46
N PRO A 81 -5.31 5.85 -26.36
CA PRO A 81 -6.19 6.90 -26.85
C PRO A 81 -5.94 8.20 -26.06
N SER A 82 -6.00 9.33 -26.76
CA SER A 82 -6.04 10.65 -26.12
C SER A 82 -7.27 10.69 -25.19
N VAL A 83 -7.05 11.02 -23.92
CA VAL A 83 -8.09 11.02 -22.91
C VAL A 83 -8.45 12.47 -22.58
N SER A 84 -9.70 12.85 -22.83
CA SER A 84 -10.27 14.11 -22.36
C SER A 84 -10.60 14.02 -20.88
N THR A 85 -10.13 14.98 -20.10
CA THR A 85 -10.53 15.09 -18.69
C THR A 85 -11.97 15.57 -18.56
N ARG A 86 -12.61 15.28 -17.43
CA ARG A 86 -13.95 15.81 -17.08
C ARG A 86 -14.01 17.36 -17.09
N ALA A 87 -12.85 18.02 -16.95
CA ALA A 87 -12.71 19.47 -17.03
C ALA A 87 -12.62 20.01 -18.47
N GLY A 88 -12.70 19.14 -19.50
CA GLY A 88 -12.61 19.53 -20.91
C GLY A 88 -11.22 19.93 -21.37
N THR A 89 -10.18 19.65 -20.55
CA THR A 89 -8.80 19.80 -20.95
C THR A 89 -8.33 18.52 -21.63
N ASP A 90 -7.94 18.63 -22.91
CA ASP A 90 -7.27 17.53 -23.60
C ASP A 90 -5.91 17.31 -22.97
N ILE A 91 -5.68 16.12 -22.42
CA ILE A 91 -4.36 15.72 -22.01
C ILE A 91 -3.59 15.42 -23.29
N PRO A 92 -2.48 16.14 -23.56
CA PRO A 92 -1.65 15.81 -24.73
C PRO A 92 -1.24 14.35 -24.64
N ASP A 93 -1.08 13.68 -25.79
CA ASP A 93 -0.76 12.25 -26.05
C ASP A 93 0.23 11.54 -25.09
N ALA A 94 0.13 11.79 -23.79
CA ALA A 94 0.92 11.10 -22.78
C ALA A 94 0.19 9.79 -22.43
N PRO A 95 0.88 8.65 -22.46
CA PRO A 95 0.29 7.39 -22.02
C PRO A 95 -0.12 7.53 -20.55
N LEU A 96 -1.44 7.36 -20.27
CA LEU A 96 -2.00 7.35 -18.91
C LEU A 96 -1.60 6.11 -18.09
N THR A 97 -0.78 5.26 -18.68
CA THR A 97 -0.18 4.14 -17.98
C THR A 97 0.78 4.67 -16.92
N LEU A 98 0.73 4.06 -15.73
CA LEU A 98 1.80 4.26 -14.77
C LEU A 98 3.13 4.02 -15.48
N PRO A 99 4.06 4.98 -15.44
CA PRO A 99 5.33 4.84 -16.15
C PRO A 99 6.02 3.56 -15.69
N ASP A 100 6.64 2.84 -16.62
CA ASP A 100 7.48 1.70 -16.26
C ASP A 100 8.70 2.21 -15.46
N PHE A 101 8.61 2.12 -14.15
CA PHE A 101 9.71 2.49 -13.24
C PHE A 101 10.97 1.63 -13.45
N ASN A 102 10.86 0.53 -14.20
CA ASN A 102 12.01 -0.28 -14.59
C ASN A 102 12.64 0.20 -15.90
N ALA A 103 11.91 0.93 -16.75
CA ALA A 103 12.44 1.45 -18.03
C ALA A 103 13.55 2.49 -17.84
N GLU A 104 13.57 3.22 -16.72
CA GLU A 104 14.70 4.09 -16.35
C GLU A 104 15.88 3.31 -15.75
N ALA A 105 15.94 2.01 -15.99
CA ALA A 105 16.92 1.09 -15.42
C ALA A 105 18.32 1.23 -16.02
N ASP A 106 18.96 2.34 -15.74
CA ASP A 106 20.42 2.32 -15.58
C ASP A 106 20.70 1.52 -14.30
N TRP A 107 20.99 0.23 -14.44
CA TRP A 107 21.26 -0.70 -13.33
C TRP A 107 22.57 -0.32 -12.66
N ARG A 108 22.55 0.75 -11.90
CA ARG A 108 23.69 1.16 -11.09
C ARG A 108 23.52 0.59 -9.69
N LEU A 109 24.52 -0.13 -9.23
CA LEU A 109 24.58 -0.57 -7.85
C LEU A 109 24.35 0.61 -6.89
N PRO A 110 23.62 0.41 -5.77
CA PRO A 110 23.48 1.44 -4.76
C PRO A 110 24.85 2.00 -4.33
N ARG A 111 24.88 3.26 -3.90
CA ARG A 111 26.13 3.86 -3.38
C ARG A 111 26.56 3.10 -2.12
N PRO A 112 27.82 2.65 -2.02
CA PRO A 112 28.27 1.99 -0.79
C PRO A 112 28.14 2.94 0.41
N GLY A 113 27.71 2.41 1.54
CA GLY A 113 27.54 3.18 2.78
C GLY A 113 26.11 3.10 3.33
N VAL A 114 25.89 3.79 4.43
CA VAL A 114 24.56 3.91 5.05
C VAL A 114 23.69 4.89 4.29
N GLY A 115 22.38 4.64 4.26
CA GLY A 115 21.42 5.47 3.55
C GLY A 115 21.27 6.87 4.16
N SER A 116 21.13 6.95 5.49
CA SER A 116 21.03 8.24 6.20
C SER A 116 21.74 8.22 7.53
N LEU A 117 22.92 8.80 7.57
CA LEU A 117 23.65 9.01 8.84
C LEU A 117 22.91 10.00 9.76
N PRO A 118 22.30 11.12 9.28
CA PRO A 118 21.51 11.99 10.14
C PRO A 118 20.36 11.25 10.84
N LEU A 119 19.63 10.38 10.14
CA LEU A 119 18.55 9.59 10.74
C LEU A 119 19.06 8.62 11.80
N LEU A 120 20.19 7.96 11.57
CA LEU A 120 20.80 7.09 12.58
C LEU A 120 21.21 7.86 13.83
N LEU A 121 21.82 9.05 13.66
CA LEU A 121 22.18 9.93 14.78
C LEU A 121 20.93 10.48 15.50
N HIS A 122 19.88 10.81 14.75
CA HIS A 122 18.62 11.24 15.34
C HIS A 122 17.98 10.12 16.17
N ALA A 123 17.98 8.89 15.67
CA ALA A 123 17.45 7.74 16.38
C ALA A 123 18.24 7.41 17.67
N LEU A 124 19.55 7.57 17.66
CA LEU A 124 20.36 7.42 18.88
C LEU A 124 19.97 8.42 19.98
N ARG A 125 19.58 9.63 19.58
CA ARG A 125 19.12 10.67 20.53
C ARG A 125 17.65 10.50 20.93
N ASN A 126 16.83 9.88 20.07
CA ASN A 126 15.38 9.73 20.22
C ASN A 126 14.93 8.28 19.96
N PRO A 127 15.39 7.28 20.75
CA PRO A 127 15.23 5.85 20.43
C PRO A 127 13.77 5.39 20.33
N PHE A 128 12.85 6.08 21.00
CA PHE A 128 11.41 5.73 21.02
C PHE A 128 10.56 6.52 20.02
N ARG A 129 11.14 7.46 19.27
CA ARG A 129 10.41 8.31 18.32
C ARG A 129 10.55 7.87 16.86
N VAL A 130 11.61 7.13 16.55
CA VAL A 130 11.89 6.70 15.18
C VAL A 130 11.30 5.31 14.95
N ALA A 131 10.45 5.19 13.93
CA ALA A 131 9.85 3.91 13.56
C ALA A 131 10.93 2.89 13.13
N PRO A 132 10.79 1.58 13.47
CA PRO A 132 11.76 0.55 13.06
C PRO A 132 12.01 0.51 11.55
N ALA A 133 10.96 0.73 10.74
CA ALA A 133 11.10 0.76 9.28
C ALA A 133 11.97 1.94 8.80
N ALA A 134 11.90 3.11 9.47
CA ALA A 134 12.76 4.25 9.18
C ALA A 134 14.22 3.94 9.52
N LEU A 135 14.47 3.27 10.64
CA LEU A 135 15.83 2.80 10.98
C LEU A 135 16.37 1.81 9.94
N CYS A 136 15.56 0.83 9.54
CA CYS A 136 15.96 -0.10 8.48
C CYS A 136 16.29 0.65 7.18
N SER A 137 15.47 1.65 6.80
CA SER A 137 15.72 2.46 5.61
C SER A 137 17.03 3.24 5.67
N ALA A 138 17.42 3.70 6.86
CA ALA A 138 18.68 4.42 7.07
C ALA A 138 19.91 3.54 6.93
N LEU A 139 19.79 2.23 7.17
CA LEU A 139 20.87 1.25 7.01
C LEU A 139 21.02 0.79 5.56
N VAL A 140 19.94 0.84 4.78
CA VAL A 140 19.96 0.46 3.35
C VAL A 140 20.72 1.52 2.55
N PRO A 141 21.70 1.13 1.71
CA PRO A 141 22.42 2.06 0.85
C PRO A 141 21.47 2.89 -0.03
N ARG A 142 21.82 4.14 -0.31
CA ARG A 142 21.00 5.04 -1.15
C ARG A 142 20.86 4.47 -2.56
N GLY A 143 19.62 4.37 -3.03
CA GLY A 143 19.31 4.08 -4.42
C GLY A 143 19.87 5.17 -5.36
N ARG A 144 19.90 4.88 -6.66
CA ARG A 144 20.46 5.79 -7.68
C ARG A 144 19.49 6.06 -8.82
N ARG A 145 18.35 5.39 -8.82
CA ARG A 145 17.33 5.61 -9.83
C ARG A 145 16.58 6.91 -9.55
N ARG A 146 16.13 7.57 -10.57
CA ARG A 146 15.31 8.77 -10.47
C ARG A 146 13.87 8.44 -10.85
N LEU A 147 12.94 9.21 -10.34
CA LEU A 147 11.51 9.07 -10.62
C LEU A 147 11.06 10.14 -11.65
N THR A 148 11.88 10.39 -12.67
CA THR A 148 11.66 11.47 -13.64
C THR A 148 10.38 11.25 -14.43
N SER A 149 10.09 10.01 -14.83
CA SER A 149 8.88 9.65 -15.57
C SER A 149 7.60 9.94 -14.80
N ILE A 150 7.59 9.64 -13.47
CA ILE A 150 6.47 10.04 -12.60
C ILE A 150 6.35 11.56 -12.54
N GLY A 151 7.47 12.25 -12.35
CA GLY A 151 7.47 13.72 -12.32
C GLY A 151 6.85 14.29 -13.58
N THR A 152 7.31 13.86 -14.77
CA THR A 152 6.79 14.29 -16.06
C THR A 152 5.30 13.98 -16.22
N LEU A 153 4.85 12.80 -15.81
CA LEU A 153 3.42 12.45 -15.85
C LEU A 153 2.59 13.42 -15.02
N ILE A 154 2.98 13.67 -13.77
CA ILE A 154 2.21 14.55 -12.89
C ILE A 154 2.28 16.00 -13.35
N ASP A 155 3.41 16.48 -13.85
CA ASP A 155 3.54 17.83 -14.43
C ASP A 155 2.64 17.99 -15.67
N GLY A 156 2.53 16.95 -16.51
CA GLY A 156 1.62 16.93 -17.66
C GLY A 156 0.14 17.00 -17.27
N LEU A 157 -0.23 16.39 -16.14
CA LEU A 157 -1.60 16.40 -15.63
C LEU A 157 -1.97 17.68 -14.88
N HIS A 158 -1.01 18.34 -14.22
CA HIS A 158 -1.20 19.50 -13.37
C HIS A 158 -0.41 20.71 -13.89
N ASN A 159 -0.87 21.28 -15.01
CA ASN A 159 -0.22 22.42 -15.67
C ASN A 159 -0.40 23.77 -14.94
N GLY A 160 -1.12 23.79 -13.82
CA GLY A 160 -1.41 25.02 -13.05
C GLY A 160 -0.47 25.20 -11.85
N PRO A 161 -0.32 26.46 -11.36
CA PRO A 161 0.57 26.76 -10.23
C PRO A 161 0.02 26.35 -8.86
N GLY A 162 -1.17 25.73 -8.81
CA GLY A 162 -1.88 25.41 -7.58
C GLY A 162 -1.69 23.97 -7.10
N TRP A 163 -1.86 23.78 -5.81
CA TRP A 163 -2.01 22.44 -5.22
C TRP A 163 -3.49 22.02 -5.32
N PRO A 164 -3.80 20.77 -5.74
CA PRO A 164 -5.19 20.30 -5.80
C PRO A 164 -5.87 20.32 -4.43
N ASP A 165 -7.02 20.97 -4.35
CA ASP A 165 -7.78 21.07 -3.10
C ASP A 165 -8.12 19.69 -2.53
N GLY A 166 -8.12 19.59 -1.18
CA GLY A 166 -8.46 18.36 -0.48
C GLY A 166 -7.55 17.17 -0.84
N THR A 167 -6.27 17.42 -1.09
CA THR A 167 -5.31 16.36 -1.45
C THR A 167 -4.10 16.40 -0.52
N HIS A 168 -3.81 15.29 0.14
CA HIS A 168 -2.62 15.13 0.97
C HIS A 168 -1.73 14.03 0.41
N ILE A 169 -0.46 14.35 0.17
CA ILE A 169 0.56 13.40 -0.28
C ILE A 169 1.56 13.17 0.84
N VAL A 170 1.80 11.91 1.17
CA VAL A 170 2.61 11.52 2.32
C VAL A 170 4.01 11.09 1.90
N ALA A 171 5.02 11.62 2.55
CA ALA A 171 6.42 11.18 2.45
C ALA A 171 7.03 11.05 3.86
N THR A 172 8.26 10.54 3.92
CA THR A 172 9.03 10.43 5.17
C THR A 172 10.28 11.28 5.07
N ASP A 173 10.50 12.15 6.05
CA ASP A 173 11.74 12.91 6.20
C ASP A 173 12.91 11.95 6.45
N TYR A 174 13.93 12.00 5.61
CA TYR A 174 15.06 11.06 5.68
C TYR A 174 16.12 11.45 6.71
N TRP A 175 15.97 12.57 7.40
CA TRP A 175 16.84 12.97 8.50
C TRP A 175 16.26 12.61 9.87
N THR A 176 14.94 12.71 10.01
CA THR A 176 14.25 12.52 11.29
C THR A 176 13.46 11.22 11.37
N GLY A 177 13.04 10.67 10.22
CA GLY A 177 12.10 9.55 10.13
C GLY A 177 10.65 9.95 10.40
N GLU A 178 10.37 11.24 10.54
CA GLU A 178 9.03 11.77 10.76
C GLU A 178 8.23 11.82 9.46
N ARG A 179 6.92 11.79 9.59
CA ARG A 179 6.00 11.93 8.46
C ARG A 179 5.94 13.35 7.98
N ALA A 180 6.08 13.55 6.67
CA ALA A 180 5.77 14.78 5.98
C ALA A 180 4.47 14.63 5.21
N VAL A 181 3.61 15.65 5.26
CA VAL A 181 2.32 15.66 4.55
C VAL A 181 2.29 16.90 3.68
N PHE A 182 2.42 16.72 2.37
CA PHE A 182 2.30 17.81 1.40
C PHE A 182 0.83 18.10 1.08
N GLY A 183 0.50 19.37 0.88
CA GLY A 183 -0.87 19.82 0.58
C GLY A 183 -1.64 20.35 1.79
N ARG A 184 -1.07 20.32 2.98
CA ARG A 184 -1.59 21.03 4.16
C ARG A 184 -1.13 22.49 4.15
N THR A 185 -1.85 23.34 4.85
CA THR A 185 -1.51 24.79 4.96
C THR A 185 -0.19 25.03 5.67
N ASP A 186 0.21 24.13 6.55
CA ASP A 186 1.45 24.15 7.35
C ASP A 186 2.62 23.41 6.68
N SER A 187 2.40 22.83 5.50
CA SER A 187 3.42 22.08 4.76
C SER A 187 4.35 22.98 3.93
N PRO A 188 5.57 22.54 3.64
CA PRO A 188 6.41 23.19 2.66
C PRO A 188 5.69 23.30 1.30
N ARG A 189 5.77 24.47 0.66
CA ARG A 189 5.27 24.64 -0.70
C ARG A 189 6.16 23.84 -1.66
N VAL A 190 5.53 22.98 -2.44
CA VAL A 190 6.21 22.07 -3.36
C VAL A 190 5.33 21.85 -4.59
N ALA A 191 5.94 21.63 -5.75
CA ALA A 191 5.21 21.20 -6.94
C ALA A 191 4.59 19.80 -6.70
N PRO A 192 3.36 19.53 -7.17
CA PRO A 192 2.71 18.24 -7.03
C PRO A 192 3.58 17.06 -7.48
N SER A 193 4.25 17.19 -8.63
CA SER A 193 5.18 16.18 -9.15
C SER A 193 6.31 15.84 -8.17
N ARG A 194 6.86 16.86 -7.54
CA ARG A 194 7.95 16.71 -6.58
C ARG A 194 7.51 15.98 -5.31
N ALA A 195 6.31 16.30 -4.82
CA ALA A 195 5.72 15.62 -3.67
C ALA A 195 5.43 14.14 -3.95
N VAL A 196 4.88 13.83 -5.14
CA VAL A 196 4.64 12.45 -5.56
C VAL A 196 5.94 11.68 -5.73
N MET A 197 6.96 12.29 -6.36
CA MET A 197 8.29 11.67 -6.45
C MET A 197 8.86 11.37 -5.06
N ALA A 198 8.74 12.29 -4.09
CA ALA A 198 9.17 12.09 -2.71
C ALA A 198 8.42 10.93 -2.05
N SER A 199 7.09 10.88 -2.25
CA SER A 199 6.21 9.81 -1.76
C SER A 199 6.52 8.43 -2.32
N CYS A 200 7.11 8.35 -3.52
CA CYS A 200 7.46 7.11 -4.24
C CYS A 200 8.95 6.74 -4.14
N ALA A 201 9.77 7.51 -3.42
CA ALA A 201 11.22 7.29 -3.35
C ALA A 201 11.57 6.13 -2.39
N VAL A 202 11.32 4.89 -2.83
CA VAL A 202 11.58 3.66 -2.06
C VAL A 202 13.07 3.55 -1.72
N PRO A 203 13.45 3.44 -0.43
CA PRO A 203 14.84 3.32 0.00
C PRO A 203 15.57 2.15 -0.66
N GLY A 204 16.82 2.39 -1.05
CA GLY A 204 17.65 1.40 -1.74
C GLY A 204 17.41 1.28 -3.25
N TRP A 205 16.26 1.73 -3.74
CA TRP A 205 15.90 1.70 -5.17
C TRP A 205 16.06 3.07 -5.82
N TYR A 206 15.50 4.11 -5.19
CA TYR A 206 15.48 5.47 -5.72
C TYR A 206 16.33 6.42 -4.90
N GLU A 207 16.81 7.49 -5.55
CA GLU A 207 17.42 8.61 -4.85
C GLU A 207 16.35 9.30 -3.98
N PRO A 208 16.68 9.68 -2.72
CA PRO A 208 15.81 10.55 -1.94
C PRO A 208 15.52 11.85 -2.70
N VAL A 209 14.28 12.31 -2.64
CA VAL A 209 13.86 13.53 -3.34
C VAL A 209 13.98 14.72 -2.40
N GLU A 210 14.75 15.71 -2.81
CA GLU A 210 14.98 16.91 -2.01
C GLU A 210 13.85 17.92 -2.20
N VAL A 211 13.23 18.37 -1.10
CA VAL A 211 12.26 19.48 -1.06
C VAL A 211 12.72 20.44 0.03
N ALA A 212 12.89 21.72 -0.32
CA ALA A 212 13.36 22.75 0.61
C ALA A 212 14.63 22.31 1.40
N GLN A 213 15.58 21.68 0.73
CA GLN A 213 16.84 21.16 1.27
C GLN A 213 16.71 19.95 2.21
N VAL A 214 15.52 19.43 2.45
CA VAL A 214 15.28 18.21 3.20
C VAL A 214 15.10 17.05 2.23
N PRO A 215 15.84 15.93 2.37
CA PRO A 215 15.63 14.73 1.58
C PRO A 215 14.43 13.94 2.11
N TYR A 216 13.55 13.53 1.22
CA TYR A 216 12.37 12.71 1.53
C TYR A 216 12.47 11.35 0.84
N ILE A 217 11.92 10.36 1.50
CA ILE A 217 11.76 8.99 1.01
C ILE A 217 10.29 8.57 1.09
N ASP A 218 9.99 7.39 0.54
CA ASP A 218 8.63 6.85 0.46
C ASP A 218 7.86 6.96 1.79
N GLY A 219 6.63 7.43 1.69
CA GLY A 219 5.76 7.62 2.85
C GLY A 219 5.41 6.33 3.60
N ALA A 220 5.47 5.17 2.91
CA ALA A 220 5.21 3.87 3.51
C ALA A 220 6.25 3.47 4.57
N VAL A 221 7.42 4.10 4.58
CA VAL A 221 8.41 3.93 5.64
C VAL A 221 7.87 4.39 6.99
N TYR A 222 7.05 5.44 7.00
CA TYR A 222 6.32 5.90 8.20
C TYR A 222 5.04 5.11 8.42
N SER A 223 4.14 5.11 7.44
CA SER A 223 2.89 4.35 7.46
C SER A 223 2.43 4.01 6.03
N PRO A 224 2.00 2.76 5.77
CA PRO A 224 1.52 2.36 4.45
C PRO A 224 0.31 3.16 3.94
N CYS A 225 -0.56 3.63 4.84
CA CYS A 225 -1.80 4.32 4.48
C CYS A 225 -1.91 5.72 5.09
N SER A 226 -1.37 5.96 6.29
CA SER A 226 -1.53 7.22 7.03
C SER A 226 -3.00 7.62 7.21
N VAL A 227 -3.84 6.66 7.62
CA VAL A 227 -5.31 6.84 7.78
C VAL A 227 -5.64 7.91 8.82
N ASP A 228 -4.80 8.04 9.84
CA ASP A 228 -4.95 9.01 10.92
C ASP A 228 -4.97 10.48 10.45
N LEU A 229 -4.49 10.78 9.24
CA LEU A 229 -4.59 12.12 8.67
C LEU A 229 -6.03 12.59 8.41
N VAL A 230 -6.98 11.67 8.44
CA VAL A 230 -8.40 11.97 8.27
C VAL A 230 -9.07 12.38 9.58
N GLU A 231 -8.45 12.14 10.75
CA GLU A 231 -9.02 12.47 12.07
C GLU A 231 -9.46 13.94 12.16
N GLU A 232 -8.60 14.85 11.72
CA GLU A 232 -8.85 16.32 11.80
C GLU A 232 -9.76 16.83 10.67
N ALA A 233 -10.02 16.01 9.65
CA ALA A 233 -10.78 16.46 8.49
C ALA A 233 -12.29 16.49 8.73
N GLY A 234 -12.80 15.88 9.82
CA GLY A 234 -14.21 15.85 10.14
C GLY A 234 -15.05 15.17 9.05
N CYS A 235 -14.54 14.04 8.52
CA CYS A 235 -15.24 13.24 7.53
C CYS A 235 -16.21 12.26 8.20
N ASP A 236 -17.41 12.11 7.63
CA ASP A 236 -18.43 11.18 8.12
C ASP A 236 -18.20 9.76 7.60
N GLU A 237 -17.58 9.64 6.43
CA GLU A 237 -17.33 8.36 5.77
C GLU A 237 -15.93 8.33 5.15
N VAL A 238 -15.20 7.24 5.38
CA VAL A 238 -13.81 7.09 4.95
C VAL A 238 -13.61 5.73 4.28
N TYR A 239 -13.10 5.75 3.06
CA TYR A 239 -12.71 4.55 2.32
C TYR A 239 -11.19 4.41 2.36
N VAL A 240 -10.69 3.33 2.95
CA VAL A 240 -9.27 3.02 3.08
C VAL A 240 -8.91 1.87 2.15
N LEU A 241 -8.17 2.15 1.08
CA LEU A 241 -7.63 1.17 0.14
C LEU A 241 -6.22 0.81 0.61
N ALA A 242 -6.05 -0.37 1.20
CA ALA A 242 -4.82 -0.79 1.84
C ALA A 242 -4.19 -2.02 1.16
N PRO A 243 -3.60 -1.88 -0.06
CA PRO A 243 -3.07 -3.01 -0.83
C PRO A 243 -1.91 -3.74 -0.13
N MET A 244 -1.23 -3.10 0.82
CA MET A 244 -0.16 -3.71 1.62
C MET A 244 -0.66 -4.35 2.91
N ALA A 245 -1.94 -4.22 3.26
CA ALA A 245 -2.55 -4.90 4.40
C ALA A 245 -3.23 -6.20 3.94
N SER A 246 -3.50 -7.11 4.88
CA SER A 246 -4.33 -8.28 4.68
C SER A 246 -4.99 -8.67 5.99
N LEU A 247 -6.32 -8.81 5.97
CA LEU A 247 -7.13 -9.23 7.12
C LEU A 247 -7.31 -10.74 7.15
N GLU A 248 -7.13 -11.41 6.01
CA GLU A 248 -7.27 -12.85 5.89
C GLU A 248 -5.90 -13.55 5.97
N PRO A 249 -5.79 -14.63 6.76
CA PRO A 249 -4.56 -15.41 6.83
C PRO A 249 -4.41 -16.24 5.55
N ASP A 250 -3.29 -16.11 4.87
CA ASP A 250 -2.84 -17.02 3.84
C ASP A 250 -1.59 -17.80 4.28
N ARG A 251 -1.25 -18.88 3.55
CA ARG A 251 -0.10 -19.73 3.87
C ARG A 251 0.89 -19.75 2.70
N PRO A 252 1.81 -18.78 2.63
CA PRO A 252 2.80 -18.77 1.56
C PRO A 252 3.72 -19.98 1.64
N THR A 253 3.97 -20.62 0.50
CA THR A 253 4.82 -21.81 0.40
C THR A 253 6.31 -21.49 0.35
N THR A 254 6.68 -20.29 -0.12
CA THR A 254 8.09 -19.87 -0.28
C THR A 254 8.60 -19.08 0.92
N ALA A 255 9.92 -19.11 1.16
CA ALA A 255 10.56 -18.31 2.21
C ALA A 255 10.39 -16.81 1.96
N PHE A 256 10.48 -16.36 0.71
CA PHE A 256 10.29 -14.98 0.31
C PHE A 256 8.83 -14.54 0.55
N GLY A 257 7.85 -15.37 0.22
CA GLY A 257 6.45 -15.11 0.53
C GLY A 257 6.18 -15.02 2.04
N ARG A 258 6.88 -15.83 2.86
CA ARG A 258 6.77 -15.73 4.33
C ARG A 258 7.31 -14.40 4.88
N LEU A 259 8.42 -13.92 4.31
CA LEU A 259 8.99 -12.62 4.68
C LEU A 259 8.05 -11.48 4.28
N GLU A 260 7.50 -11.52 3.06
CA GLU A 260 6.53 -10.54 2.57
C GLU A 260 5.28 -10.54 3.46
N ARG A 261 4.77 -11.72 3.87
CA ARG A 261 3.62 -11.80 4.79
C ARG A 261 3.93 -11.30 6.21
N ALA A 262 5.17 -11.44 6.66
CA ALA A 262 5.59 -10.82 7.93
C ALA A 262 5.54 -9.29 7.85
N TRP A 263 6.04 -8.72 6.75
CA TRP A 263 5.96 -7.28 6.48
C TRP A 263 4.52 -6.80 6.37
N ARG A 264 3.68 -7.53 5.64
CA ARG A 264 2.25 -7.23 5.47
C ARG A 264 1.49 -7.25 6.80
N ARG A 265 1.84 -8.14 7.74
CA ARG A 265 1.27 -8.13 9.08
C ARG A 265 1.58 -6.85 9.86
N ILE A 266 2.81 -6.36 9.76
CA ILE A 266 3.21 -5.07 10.36
C ILE A 266 2.41 -3.92 9.73
N ALA A 267 2.31 -3.90 8.41
CA ALA A 267 1.51 -2.91 7.69
C ALA A 267 0.03 -2.96 8.10
N THR A 268 -0.54 -4.16 8.22
CA THR A 268 -1.93 -4.37 8.67
C THR A 268 -2.15 -3.83 10.08
N SER A 269 -1.30 -4.20 11.04
CA SER A 269 -1.41 -3.74 12.42
C SER A 269 -1.34 -2.21 12.53
N ARG A 270 -0.43 -1.59 11.76
CA ARG A 270 -0.30 -0.13 11.72
C ARG A 270 -1.56 0.51 11.16
N THR A 271 -2.04 0.04 10.00
CA THR A 271 -3.25 0.56 9.36
C THR A 271 -4.48 0.43 10.26
N LEU A 272 -4.66 -0.73 10.92
CA LEU A 272 -5.78 -0.93 11.83
C LEU A 272 -5.74 -0.02 13.06
N ALA A 273 -4.55 0.20 13.64
CA ALA A 273 -4.39 1.14 14.75
C ALA A 273 -4.78 2.58 14.37
N GLU A 274 -4.44 3.01 13.14
CA GLU A 274 -4.84 4.30 12.61
C GLU A 274 -6.36 4.35 12.32
N VAL A 275 -6.93 3.28 11.78
CA VAL A 275 -8.39 3.14 11.54
C VAL A 275 -9.19 3.29 12.84
N GLU A 276 -8.75 2.65 13.92
CA GLU A 276 -9.46 2.76 15.21
C GLU A 276 -9.48 4.19 15.75
N ARG A 277 -8.40 4.95 15.55
CA ARG A 277 -8.40 6.39 15.92
C ARG A 277 -9.43 7.18 15.12
N VAL A 278 -9.51 6.95 13.81
CA VAL A 278 -10.50 7.62 12.95
C VAL A 278 -11.93 7.19 13.32
N ARG A 279 -12.16 5.91 13.63
CA ARG A 279 -13.47 5.42 14.12
C ARG A 279 -13.87 6.08 15.43
N ALA A 280 -12.92 6.37 16.31
CA ALA A 280 -13.18 7.05 17.58
C ALA A 280 -13.71 8.49 17.41
N THR A 281 -13.51 9.12 16.24
CA THR A 281 -14.11 10.43 15.91
C THR A 281 -15.60 10.32 15.53
N GLY A 282 -16.15 9.09 15.38
CA GLY A 282 -17.52 8.85 14.91
C GLY A 282 -17.63 8.59 13.43
N ALA A 283 -16.53 8.64 12.67
CA ALA A 283 -16.52 8.38 11.23
C ALA A 283 -16.78 6.89 10.92
N ARG A 284 -17.55 6.64 9.86
CA ARG A 284 -17.70 5.30 9.30
C ARG A 284 -16.50 4.97 8.42
N VAL A 285 -15.70 3.98 8.82
CA VAL A 285 -14.48 3.62 8.11
C VAL A 285 -14.61 2.26 7.44
N HIS A 286 -14.54 2.25 6.11
CA HIS A 286 -14.50 1.06 5.26
C HIS A 286 -13.06 0.72 4.94
N VAL A 287 -12.57 -0.41 5.47
CA VAL A 287 -11.20 -0.88 5.21
C VAL A 287 -11.25 -1.96 4.14
N LEU A 288 -10.63 -1.68 3.01
CA LEU A 288 -10.56 -2.56 1.86
C LEU A 288 -9.13 -3.08 1.72
N THR A 289 -8.98 -4.40 1.75
CA THR A 289 -7.68 -5.09 1.67
C THR A 289 -7.76 -6.22 0.66
N PRO A 290 -6.62 -6.65 0.08
CA PRO A 290 -6.54 -7.89 -0.69
C PRO A 290 -7.01 -9.11 0.11
N ASP A 291 -7.77 -9.97 -0.55
CA ASP A 291 -8.12 -11.31 -0.06
C ASP A 291 -7.09 -12.37 -0.49
N ALA A 292 -7.38 -13.65 -0.24
CA ALA A 292 -6.46 -14.75 -0.55
C ALA A 292 -6.24 -14.92 -2.08
N ASP A 293 -7.29 -14.70 -2.88
CA ASP A 293 -7.22 -14.78 -4.34
C ASP A 293 -6.40 -13.63 -4.90
N ASP A 294 -6.64 -12.39 -4.43
CA ASP A 294 -5.85 -11.21 -4.75
C ASP A 294 -4.36 -11.44 -4.45
N LEU A 295 -4.04 -11.95 -3.24
CA LEU A 295 -2.67 -12.20 -2.82
C LEU A 295 -1.97 -13.27 -3.67
N THR A 296 -2.72 -14.25 -4.17
CA THR A 296 -2.19 -15.28 -5.05
C THR A 296 -1.80 -14.70 -6.41
N VAL A 297 -2.65 -13.85 -6.98
CA VAL A 297 -2.40 -13.20 -8.27
C VAL A 297 -1.33 -12.12 -8.14
N MET A 298 -1.33 -11.32 -7.08
CA MET A 298 -0.30 -10.31 -6.81
C MET A 298 1.09 -10.93 -6.62
N GLY A 299 1.15 -12.08 -5.93
CA GLY A 299 2.43 -12.67 -5.56
C GLY A 299 3.22 -11.81 -4.58
N ALA A 300 4.53 -12.04 -4.50
CA ALA A 300 5.39 -11.32 -3.55
C ALA A 300 6.16 -10.13 -4.17
N ASN A 301 6.21 -10.03 -5.50
CA ASN A 301 6.87 -8.92 -6.19
C ASN A 301 5.84 -7.86 -6.61
N MET A 302 5.65 -6.86 -5.78
CA MET A 302 4.71 -5.75 -6.04
C MET A 302 5.09 -4.85 -7.22
N MET A 303 6.29 -5.05 -7.80
CA MET A 303 6.81 -4.28 -8.93
C MET A 303 6.72 -5.04 -10.27
N ASP A 304 6.05 -6.19 -10.29
CA ASP A 304 5.84 -7.01 -11.50
C ASP A 304 4.69 -6.47 -12.35
N ILE A 305 5.01 -5.56 -13.27
CA ILE A 305 4.03 -4.89 -14.13
C ILE A 305 3.24 -5.87 -15.03
N GLN A 306 3.78 -7.06 -15.32
CA GLN A 306 3.14 -8.03 -16.21
C GLN A 306 1.83 -8.57 -15.62
N ARG A 307 1.69 -8.58 -14.31
CA ARG A 307 0.50 -9.09 -13.61
C ARG A 307 -0.58 -8.04 -13.38
N ARG A 308 -0.37 -6.79 -13.79
CA ARG A 308 -1.25 -5.66 -13.44
C ARG A 308 -2.71 -5.87 -13.88
N ALA A 309 -2.92 -6.41 -15.11
CA ALA A 309 -4.26 -6.64 -15.64
C ALA A 309 -5.02 -7.71 -14.83
N ASP A 310 -4.37 -8.83 -14.56
CA ASP A 310 -4.95 -9.93 -13.78
C ASP A 310 -5.28 -9.46 -12.35
N VAL A 311 -4.38 -8.72 -11.71
CA VAL A 311 -4.58 -8.17 -10.37
C VAL A 311 -5.76 -7.20 -10.34
N LEU A 312 -5.87 -6.30 -11.33
CA LEU A 312 -6.98 -5.35 -11.42
C LEU A 312 -8.32 -6.07 -11.56
N LEU A 313 -8.40 -7.03 -12.47
CA LEU A 313 -9.64 -7.77 -12.74
C LEU A 313 -10.06 -8.62 -11.53
N THR A 314 -9.11 -9.36 -10.92
CA THR A 314 -9.37 -10.17 -9.72
C THR A 314 -9.86 -9.29 -8.57
N ALA A 315 -9.18 -8.17 -8.32
CA ALA A 315 -9.55 -7.22 -7.27
C ALA A 315 -10.97 -6.66 -7.49
N ARG A 316 -11.31 -6.27 -8.72
CA ARG A 316 -12.65 -5.76 -9.05
C ARG A 316 -13.73 -6.80 -8.79
N GLU A 317 -13.55 -8.01 -9.30
CA GLU A 317 -14.52 -9.09 -9.13
C GLU A 317 -14.68 -9.50 -7.66
N GLY A 318 -13.57 -9.73 -6.97
CA GLY A 318 -13.55 -10.07 -5.55
C GLY A 318 -14.21 -8.99 -4.69
N MET A 319 -13.92 -7.73 -4.97
CA MET A 319 -14.47 -6.61 -4.21
C MET A 319 -15.96 -6.40 -4.49
N VAL A 320 -16.44 -6.55 -5.73
CA VAL A 320 -17.89 -6.51 -6.06
C VAL A 320 -18.64 -7.59 -5.28
N ARG A 321 -18.11 -8.82 -5.25
CA ARG A 321 -18.71 -9.90 -4.45
C ARG A 321 -18.80 -9.53 -2.96
N ARG A 322 -17.71 -9.00 -2.39
CA ARG A 322 -17.64 -8.63 -0.97
C ARG A 322 -18.57 -7.45 -0.61
N LEU A 323 -18.62 -6.43 -1.43
CA LEU A 323 -19.45 -5.24 -1.20
C LEU A 323 -20.92 -5.48 -1.56
N GLY A 324 -21.23 -6.35 -2.53
CA GLY A 324 -22.59 -6.71 -2.95
C GLY A 324 -23.34 -7.58 -1.93
N ILE A 325 -22.68 -8.18 -0.95
CA ILE A 325 -23.31 -8.93 0.13
C ILE A 325 -23.96 -7.94 1.12
N PRO A 326 -25.25 -8.09 1.49
CA PRO A 326 -25.91 -7.23 2.48
C PRO A 326 -25.13 -7.18 3.79
N ALA A 327 -25.07 -6.01 4.42
CA ALA A 327 -24.29 -5.78 5.64
C ALA A 327 -24.64 -6.77 6.78
N ALA A 328 -25.90 -7.24 6.84
CA ALA A 328 -26.36 -8.24 7.79
C ALA A 328 -25.73 -9.64 7.60
N GLN A 329 -25.15 -9.94 6.43
CA GLN A 329 -24.52 -11.23 6.11
C GLN A 329 -22.98 -11.15 6.09
N ARG A 330 -22.40 -9.97 6.35
CA ARG A 330 -20.93 -9.76 6.39
C ARG A 330 -20.34 -10.18 7.75
N SER A 331 -20.83 -11.26 8.36
CA SER A 331 -20.25 -11.77 9.60
C SER A 331 -18.93 -12.48 9.30
N GLY A 332 -17.83 -11.90 9.73
CA GLY A 332 -16.53 -12.55 9.78
C GLY A 332 -15.32 -11.75 9.28
N SER A 333 -15.46 -10.76 8.38
CA SER A 333 -14.29 -10.15 7.78
C SER A 333 -13.97 -8.69 8.18
N VAL A 334 -14.86 -7.98 8.84
CA VAL A 334 -14.63 -6.54 9.14
C VAL A 334 -14.97 -6.12 10.58
N HIS A 335 -15.76 -6.89 11.35
CA HIS A 335 -16.28 -6.44 12.64
C HIS A 335 -15.81 -7.21 13.88
N GLU A 336 -15.12 -8.32 13.77
CA GLU A 336 -14.86 -9.21 14.93
C GLU A 336 -13.47 -9.07 15.56
N PHE A 337 -12.59 -8.20 15.02
CA PHE A 337 -11.27 -7.94 15.62
C PHE A 337 -11.27 -6.88 16.73
N ALA A 338 -12.39 -6.23 17.00
CA ALA A 338 -12.48 -5.18 18.02
C ALA A 338 -12.54 -5.70 19.47
N GLY A 339 -12.48 -7.02 19.70
CA GLY A 339 -12.71 -7.61 21.04
C GLY A 339 -11.63 -8.53 21.60
N ARG A 340 -10.59 -8.87 20.86
CA ARG A 340 -9.51 -9.70 21.41
C ARG A 340 -8.39 -8.82 21.96
N ARG A 341 -8.35 -8.70 23.27
CA ARG A 341 -7.26 -8.05 24.02
C ARG A 341 -5.94 -8.77 23.73
N GLU A 342 -4.85 -8.02 23.72
CA GLU A 342 -3.44 -8.46 23.57
C GLU A 342 -3.00 -9.63 24.46
N GLY A 343 -3.85 -10.09 25.42
CA GLY A 343 -3.56 -11.21 26.32
C GLY A 343 -3.69 -12.61 25.71
N ASP A 344 -4.39 -12.77 24.57
CA ASP A 344 -4.68 -14.10 24.04
C ASP A 344 -3.63 -14.64 23.04
N LEU A 345 -2.61 -13.86 22.72
CA LEU A 345 -1.54 -14.25 21.79
C LEU A 345 -0.28 -14.79 22.48
N VAL A 346 -0.20 -14.74 23.81
CA VAL A 346 1.01 -15.18 24.56
C VAL A 346 0.87 -16.58 25.16
N ASP A 347 -0.33 -17.17 25.22
CA ASP A 347 -0.58 -18.42 25.95
C ASP A 347 -0.80 -19.68 25.07
N ARG A 348 -0.12 -19.77 23.92
CA ARG A 348 0.02 -21.04 23.16
C ARG A 348 1.47 -21.40 22.89
N GLY A 349 2.26 -21.36 23.92
CA GLY A 349 3.63 -21.89 23.95
C GLY A 349 3.83 -22.63 25.26
N VAL A 350 4.10 -23.93 25.13
CA VAL A 350 4.60 -24.82 26.20
C VAL A 350 3.53 -25.43 27.11
N ASP A 351 2.98 -26.56 26.71
CA ASP A 351 2.74 -27.68 27.63
C ASP A 351 3.19 -29.01 26.98
N ARG A 352 4.46 -29.34 27.20
CA ARG A 352 5.01 -30.68 27.04
C ARG A 352 5.00 -31.32 28.41
N ARG A 353 3.94 -31.99 28.78
CA ARG A 353 3.97 -33.00 29.82
C ARG A 353 4.18 -34.36 29.18
N VAL A 354 5.37 -34.86 29.45
CA VAL A 354 5.79 -36.23 29.33
C VAL A 354 5.00 -37.04 30.33
N ASP A 355 4.13 -37.95 29.89
CA ASP A 355 3.62 -39.05 30.73
C ASP A 355 4.17 -40.36 30.17
N ARG A 356 5.20 -40.86 30.90
CA ARG A 356 5.69 -42.23 30.76
C ARG A 356 4.77 -43.12 31.55
N ARG A 357 4.08 -44.01 30.90
CA ARG A 357 3.67 -45.26 31.50
C ARG A 357 4.23 -46.43 30.70
N VAL A 358 5.04 -47.16 31.41
CA VAL A 358 5.61 -48.48 31.08
C VAL A 358 4.49 -49.48 31.20
N GLU A 359 4.25 -50.27 30.18
CA GLU A 359 3.67 -51.63 30.33
C GLU A 359 4.51 -52.63 29.52
N VAL A 360 4.97 -53.62 30.31
CA VAL A 360 5.73 -54.77 29.90
C VAL A 360 4.74 -55.85 29.41
N GLY A 361 5.03 -56.45 28.25
CA GLY A 361 4.24 -57.60 27.78
C GLY A 361 5.02 -58.36 26.68
N THR A 362 5.62 -59.37 27.06
CA THR A 362 6.30 -60.57 26.54
C THR A 362 5.68 -61.20 25.29
N GLY A 363 6.55 -61.79 24.40
CA GLY A 363 6.26 -62.87 23.47
C GLY A 363 6.84 -62.67 22.07
N ALA A 364 7.96 -63.10 21.74
CA ALA A 364 8.55 -64.34 21.21
C ALA A 364 8.29 -64.57 19.69
N GLU A 365 9.41 -64.98 19.05
CA GLU A 365 9.57 -65.72 17.79
C GLU A 365 9.55 -64.89 16.50
N ALA A 366 10.64 -64.83 15.75
CA ALA A 366 11.63 -65.70 15.14
C ALA A 366 11.51 -65.68 13.60
N GLU A 367 12.70 -65.58 12.95
CA GLU A 367 13.00 -65.96 11.57
C GLU A 367 12.42 -65.11 10.43
N ASP A 368 13.12 -64.58 9.45
CA ASP A 368 14.20 -65.16 8.66
C ASP A 368 14.91 -64.06 7.82
N ARG A 369 16.21 -64.15 7.70
CA ARG A 369 17.00 -63.47 6.65
C ARG A 369 17.13 -64.42 5.44
N PRO A 370 17.31 -63.92 4.21
CA PRO A 370 18.68 -63.82 3.74
C PRO A 370 19.01 -62.63 2.84
N THR A 371 20.21 -62.17 3.07
CA THR A 371 21.29 -61.65 2.20
C THR A 371 21.10 -61.84 0.69
N LEU A 372 21.50 -60.81 -0.08
CA LEU A 372 22.58 -60.90 -1.07
C LEU A 372 22.88 -59.54 -1.75
N THR A 373 24.12 -59.32 -1.88
CA THR A 373 24.95 -58.23 -2.34
C THR A 373 25.04 -58.14 -3.90
N PRO A 374 25.92 -57.33 -4.49
CA PRO A 374 25.65 -56.26 -5.44
C PRO A 374 26.19 -56.56 -6.84
N ALA A 375 25.88 -55.72 -7.82
CA ALA A 375 26.75 -55.44 -8.96
C ALA A 375 26.11 -54.46 -9.97
N ALA A 376 26.83 -53.52 -10.31
CA ALA A 376 27.33 -52.76 -11.42
C ALA A 376 26.87 -51.32 -11.43
#